data_5f520dbd47bfe4a65acf2c9a4260be33
#
_entry.id   5f520dbd47bfe4a65acf2c9a4260be33
#
_cell.length_a   1.000
_cell.length_b   1.000
_cell.length_c   1.000
_cell.angle_alpha   90.00
_cell.angle_beta   90.00
_cell.angle_gamma   90.00
#
_symmetry.space_group_name_H-M   'P 1'
#
loop_
_entity.id
_entity.type
_entity.pdbx_description
1 polymer ?
#
loop_
_entity_poly.entity_id
_entity_poly.type
_entity_poly.pdbx_seq_one_letter_code
_entity_poly.pdbx_strand_id
1 'polypeptide(L)'
;ILQRERNIWVDLTGGFDSRLTANFVAKNKVPFTAYCMGPEDHLDVQLSRKVSAAMGWEYKHTQLPEAWEPDLYSWFSTALGCGDGRASALRFSIALRGFEERNSTIKTNVTGVGGENWRGYAWQIEKGNIGRTSKLNYEALLDNLFSQPFPLEVMRFDRSREVRHELYDFIFQVCSKYSELPNTVQIDRFEIIRDSGHGGAYLSAVTRLSRS
;
A
#
# COMPACT_ATOMS: atom_id res chain seq x y z
N ILE A 1 -4.56 -13.73 17.03
CA ILE A 1 -5.74 -13.36 16.24
C ILE A 1 -5.88 -14.32 15.07
N LEU A 2 -4.92 -14.43 14.16
CA LEU A 2 -5.00 -15.27 12.95
C LEU A 2 -5.25 -16.76 13.22
N GLN A 3 -4.82 -17.31 14.34
CA GLN A 3 -5.05 -18.72 14.70
C GLN A 3 -6.54 -19.07 14.90
N ARG A 4 -7.41 -18.08 15.06
CA ARG A 4 -8.86 -18.27 15.21
C ARG A 4 -9.62 -18.09 13.90
N GLU A 5 -8.95 -17.57 12.88
CA GLU A 5 -9.55 -17.33 11.58
C GLU A 5 -9.47 -18.56 10.68
N ARG A 6 -10.45 -18.71 9.83
CA ARG A 6 -10.48 -19.73 8.78
C ARG A 6 -10.51 -19.05 7.41
N ASN A 7 -10.02 -19.72 6.38
CA ASN A 7 -9.97 -19.20 5.02
C ASN A 7 -9.18 -17.89 4.92
N ILE A 8 -7.94 -17.92 5.42
CA ILE A 8 -7.02 -16.80 5.33
C ILE A 8 -6.35 -16.82 3.97
N TRP A 9 -6.37 -15.71 3.26
CA TRP A 9 -5.51 -15.50 2.11
C TRP A 9 -4.40 -14.54 2.45
N VAL A 10 -3.23 -14.79 1.87
CA VAL A 10 -2.06 -13.96 2.03
C VAL A 10 -1.63 -13.47 0.67
N ASP A 11 -1.67 -12.16 0.46
CA ASP A 11 -1.19 -11.56 -0.79
C ASP A 11 0.29 -11.89 -0.97
N LEU A 12 0.62 -12.53 -2.08
CA LEU A 12 1.98 -12.92 -2.42
C LEU A 12 2.35 -12.40 -3.81
N THR A 13 3.43 -11.62 -3.86
CA THR A 13 4.03 -11.12 -5.09
C THR A 13 5.51 -11.48 -5.15
N GLY A 14 6.22 -11.04 -6.18
CA GLY A 14 7.69 -11.08 -6.21
C GLY A 14 8.35 -10.14 -5.20
N GLY A 15 7.57 -9.24 -4.56
CA GLY A 15 8.07 -8.27 -3.60
C GLY A 15 8.56 -8.88 -2.29
N PHE A 16 9.49 -8.19 -1.63
CA PHE A 16 10.09 -8.66 -0.37
C PHE A 16 9.05 -8.73 0.77
N ASP A 17 8.21 -7.71 0.90
CA ASP A 17 7.28 -7.56 2.03
C ASP A 17 6.19 -8.62 2.03
N SER A 18 5.60 -8.92 0.88
CA SER A 18 4.59 -9.97 0.75
C SER A 18 5.17 -11.35 1.06
N ARG A 19 6.40 -11.64 0.63
CA ARG A 19 7.11 -12.89 0.96
C ARG A 19 7.43 -12.99 2.44
N LEU A 20 7.87 -11.89 3.07
CA LEU A 20 8.12 -11.85 4.52
C LEU A 20 6.84 -12.13 5.29
N THR A 21 5.74 -11.49 4.91
CA THR A 21 4.42 -11.68 5.53
C THR A 21 3.96 -13.13 5.40
N ALA A 22 4.03 -13.72 4.20
CA ALA A 22 3.65 -15.11 3.98
C ALA A 22 4.50 -16.09 4.81
N ASN A 23 5.82 -15.87 4.86
CA ASN A 23 6.71 -16.69 5.69
C ASN A 23 6.39 -16.55 7.20
N PHE A 24 6.02 -15.35 7.65
CA PHE A 24 5.64 -15.15 9.06
C PHE A 24 4.35 -15.92 9.39
N VAL A 25 3.35 -15.89 8.52
CA VAL A 25 2.11 -16.67 8.70
C VAL A 25 2.41 -18.17 8.71
N ALA A 26 3.21 -18.66 7.75
CA ALA A 26 3.63 -20.04 7.65
C ALA A 26 4.41 -20.51 8.88
N LYS A 27 5.39 -19.71 9.36
CA LYS A 27 6.19 -20.01 10.56
C LYS A 27 5.32 -20.19 11.80
N ASN A 28 4.23 -19.47 11.89
CA ASN A 28 3.27 -19.59 13.00
C ASN A 28 2.26 -20.72 12.80
N LYS A 29 2.45 -21.57 11.78
CA LYS A 29 1.60 -22.74 11.48
C LYS A 29 0.12 -22.38 11.28
N VAL A 30 -0.13 -21.19 10.77
CA VAL A 30 -1.48 -20.75 10.41
C VAL A 30 -1.78 -21.21 8.96
N PRO A 31 -2.82 -22.02 8.74
CA PRO A 31 -3.19 -22.42 7.39
C PRO A 31 -3.65 -21.21 6.56
N PHE A 32 -3.16 -21.09 5.34
CA PHE A 32 -3.51 -20.02 4.42
C PHE A 32 -3.37 -20.44 2.97
N THR A 33 -4.02 -19.70 2.09
CA THR A 33 -3.82 -19.77 0.63
C THR A 33 -3.01 -18.55 0.21
N ALA A 34 -1.87 -18.74 -0.45
CA ALA A 34 -1.13 -17.67 -1.08
C ALA A 34 -1.90 -17.16 -2.30
N TYR A 35 -2.02 -15.86 -2.44
CA TYR A 35 -2.87 -15.24 -3.45
C TYR A 35 -2.13 -14.18 -4.27
N CYS A 36 -2.34 -14.21 -5.57
CA CYS A 36 -1.90 -13.16 -6.48
C CYS A 36 -2.98 -12.85 -7.51
N MET A 37 -3.12 -11.59 -7.90
CA MET A 37 -3.95 -11.19 -9.02
C MET A 37 -3.11 -10.45 -10.05
N GLY A 38 -3.45 -10.62 -11.31
CA GLY A 38 -2.77 -9.96 -12.42
C GLY A 38 -2.82 -10.76 -13.70
N PRO A 39 -2.31 -10.22 -14.82
CA PRO A 39 -2.11 -10.98 -16.05
C PRO A 39 -1.20 -12.19 -15.82
N GLU A 40 -1.45 -13.28 -16.52
CA GLU A 40 -0.73 -14.55 -16.35
C GLU A 40 0.79 -14.42 -16.59
N ASP A 41 1.18 -13.55 -17.50
CA ASP A 41 2.56 -13.28 -17.87
C ASP A 41 3.25 -12.27 -16.95
N HIS A 42 2.52 -11.65 -16.02
CA HIS A 42 3.10 -10.67 -15.10
C HIS A 42 4.11 -11.32 -14.17
N LEU A 43 5.25 -10.65 -13.98
CA LEU A 43 6.37 -11.17 -13.18
C LEU A 43 5.96 -11.55 -11.75
N ASP A 44 5.09 -10.77 -11.11
CA ASP A 44 4.60 -11.07 -9.76
C ASP A 44 3.81 -12.38 -9.72
N VAL A 45 2.98 -12.67 -10.73
CA VAL A 45 2.21 -13.91 -10.83
C VAL A 45 3.15 -15.10 -11.01
N GLN A 46 4.14 -14.99 -11.89
CA GLN A 46 5.12 -16.04 -12.12
C GLN A 46 5.97 -16.32 -10.88
N LEU A 47 6.44 -15.27 -10.19
CA LEU A 47 7.27 -15.41 -8.99
C LEU A 47 6.46 -15.94 -7.81
N SER A 48 5.24 -15.45 -7.57
CA SER A 48 4.40 -15.95 -6.49
C SER A 48 4.07 -17.42 -6.66
N ARG A 49 3.78 -17.88 -7.89
CA ARG A 49 3.56 -19.29 -8.21
C ARG A 49 4.81 -20.14 -7.91
N LYS A 50 5.99 -19.69 -8.34
CA LYS A 50 7.26 -20.40 -8.07
C LYS A 50 7.55 -20.48 -6.57
N VAL A 51 7.37 -19.39 -5.84
CA VAL A 51 7.57 -19.35 -4.39
C VAL A 51 6.61 -20.30 -3.69
N SER A 52 5.32 -20.24 -4.02
CA SER A 52 4.30 -21.12 -3.42
C SER A 52 4.61 -22.59 -3.66
N ALA A 53 4.98 -22.96 -4.88
CA ALA A 53 5.38 -24.31 -5.23
C ALA A 53 6.61 -24.77 -4.43
N ALA A 54 7.65 -23.95 -4.33
CA ALA A 54 8.87 -24.26 -3.60
C ALA A 54 8.63 -24.43 -2.10
N MET A 55 7.67 -23.68 -1.54
CA MET A 55 7.34 -23.70 -0.11
C MET A 55 6.22 -24.70 0.25
N GLY A 56 5.60 -25.35 -0.75
CA GLY A 56 4.47 -26.25 -0.55
C GLY A 56 3.20 -25.54 -0.08
N TRP A 57 3.02 -24.26 -0.41
CA TRP A 57 1.83 -23.49 -0.04
C TRP A 57 0.72 -23.69 -1.06
N GLU A 58 -0.52 -23.75 -0.58
CA GLU A 58 -1.68 -23.61 -1.46
C GLU A 58 -1.63 -22.27 -2.18
N TYR A 59 -1.91 -22.25 -3.49
CA TYR A 59 -1.82 -21.04 -4.30
C TYR A 59 -3.08 -20.82 -5.12
N LYS A 60 -3.57 -19.60 -5.13
CA LYS A 60 -4.65 -19.16 -6.00
C LYS A 60 -4.24 -17.90 -6.77
N HIS A 61 -4.60 -17.90 -8.05
CA HIS A 61 -4.40 -16.76 -8.95
C HIS A 61 -5.73 -16.32 -9.54
N THR A 62 -5.96 -15.00 -9.54
CA THR A 62 -7.06 -14.40 -10.28
C THR A 62 -6.50 -13.65 -11.48
N GLN A 63 -6.89 -14.12 -12.67
CA GLN A 63 -6.55 -13.44 -13.91
C GLN A 63 -7.26 -12.09 -13.98
N LEU A 64 -6.51 -11.02 -14.14
CA LEU A 64 -7.08 -9.72 -14.49
C LEU A 64 -7.20 -9.59 -16.01
N PRO A 65 -8.21 -8.90 -16.52
CA PRO A 65 -8.36 -8.68 -17.94
C PRO A 65 -7.18 -7.90 -18.51
N GLU A 66 -6.71 -8.31 -19.68
CA GLU A 66 -5.59 -7.67 -20.39
C GLU A 66 -6.01 -6.37 -21.09
N ALA A 67 -7.28 -6.24 -21.41
CA ALA A 67 -7.83 -5.12 -22.16
C ALA A 67 -8.99 -4.45 -21.43
N TRP A 68 -9.29 -3.23 -21.86
CA TRP A 68 -10.44 -2.47 -21.44
C TRP A 68 -11.72 -3.18 -21.87
N GLU A 69 -12.42 -3.75 -20.92
CA GLU A 69 -13.70 -4.40 -21.15
C GLU A 69 -14.84 -3.37 -21.29
N PRO A 70 -15.96 -3.72 -21.92
CA PRO A 70 -17.11 -2.84 -22.10
C PRO A 70 -17.64 -2.23 -20.80
N ASP A 71 -17.47 -2.91 -19.68
CA ASP A 71 -17.95 -2.49 -18.36
C ASP A 71 -17.01 -1.54 -17.61
N LEU A 72 -15.90 -1.12 -18.22
CA LEU A 72 -14.91 -0.26 -17.56
C LEU A 72 -15.54 1.01 -16.96
N TYR A 73 -16.50 1.63 -17.62
CA TYR A 73 -17.16 2.83 -17.11
C TYR A 73 -17.92 2.52 -15.80
N SER A 74 -18.60 1.39 -15.72
CA SER A 74 -19.29 0.95 -14.51
C SER A 74 -18.27 0.69 -13.39
N TRP A 75 -17.18 0.00 -13.70
CA TRP A 75 -16.11 -0.26 -12.73
C TRP A 75 -15.42 1.02 -12.26
N PHE A 76 -15.20 1.95 -13.18
CA PHE A 76 -14.62 3.25 -12.85
C PHE A 76 -15.54 4.05 -11.92
N SER A 77 -16.83 4.08 -12.19
CA SER A 77 -17.83 4.73 -11.34
C SER A 77 -17.90 4.09 -9.95
N THR A 78 -17.87 2.75 -9.89
CA THR A 78 -17.81 2.00 -8.63
C THR A 78 -16.53 2.30 -7.86
N ALA A 79 -15.39 2.34 -8.53
CA ALA A 79 -14.10 2.64 -7.93
C ALA A 79 -14.05 4.07 -7.36
N LEU A 80 -14.62 5.04 -8.07
CA LEU A 80 -14.76 6.42 -7.57
C LEU A 80 -15.61 6.47 -6.31
N GLY A 81 -16.77 5.81 -6.33
CA GLY A 81 -17.69 5.77 -5.18
C GLY A 81 -17.09 5.09 -3.96
N CYS A 82 -16.36 3.99 -4.16
CA CYS A 82 -15.71 3.27 -3.07
C CYS A 82 -14.49 4.02 -2.50
N GLY A 83 -13.73 4.70 -3.36
CA GLY A 83 -12.48 5.37 -2.98
C GLY A 83 -12.64 6.80 -2.48
N ASP A 84 -13.86 7.37 -2.50
CA ASP A 84 -14.14 8.78 -2.19
C ASP A 84 -13.20 9.76 -2.94
N GLY A 85 -12.79 9.39 -4.16
CA GLY A 85 -11.83 10.15 -4.96
C GLY A 85 -10.37 10.15 -4.44
N ARG A 86 -10.09 9.45 -3.36
CA ARG A 86 -8.74 9.40 -2.73
C ARG A 86 -7.83 8.31 -3.30
N ALA A 87 -8.41 7.31 -3.94
CA ALA A 87 -7.65 6.27 -4.63
C ALA A 87 -7.66 6.50 -6.14
N SER A 88 -6.63 6.03 -6.85
CA SER A 88 -6.63 6.05 -8.31
C SER A 88 -7.77 5.18 -8.85
N ALA A 89 -8.87 5.81 -9.24
CA ALA A 89 -10.05 5.11 -9.74
C ALA A 89 -9.72 4.19 -10.92
N LEU A 90 -8.76 4.59 -11.77
CA LEU A 90 -8.32 3.77 -12.90
C LEU A 90 -7.64 2.46 -12.46
N ARG A 91 -6.68 2.54 -11.54
CA ARG A 91 -6.02 1.35 -10.99
C ARG A 91 -6.99 0.48 -10.21
N PHE A 92 -7.91 1.12 -9.50
CA PHE A 92 -8.88 0.44 -8.67
C PHE A 92 -9.93 -0.30 -9.51
N SER A 93 -10.41 0.32 -10.61
CA SER A 93 -11.38 -0.30 -11.52
C SER A 93 -10.85 -1.60 -12.14
N ILE A 94 -9.59 -1.62 -12.54
CA ILE A 94 -8.95 -2.83 -13.08
C ILE A 94 -8.87 -3.94 -12.03
N ALA A 95 -8.62 -3.59 -10.78
CA ALA A 95 -8.50 -4.54 -9.69
C ALA A 95 -9.84 -4.98 -9.07
N LEU A 96 -10.95 -4.25 -9.34
CA LEU A 96 -12.26 -4.50 -8.73
C LEU A 96 -12.70 -5.95 -8.86
N ARG A 97 -12.60 -6.52 -10.06
CA ARG A 97 -13.01 -7.91 -10.32
C ARG A 97 -12.24 -8.91 -9.45
N GLY A 98 -10.94 -8.70 -9.30
CA GLY A 98 -10.13 -9.54 -8.41
C GLY A 98 -10.51 -9.36 -6.93
N PHE A 99 -10.87 -8.15 -6.52
CA PHE A 99 -11.35 -7.90 -5.17
C PHE A 99 -12.72 -8.50 -4.90
N GLU A 100 -13.64 -8.43 -5.83
CA GLU A 100 -14.97 -9.05 -5.73
C GLU A 100 -14.84 -10.57 -5.61
N GLU A 101 -14.09 -11.22 -6.48
CA GLU A 101 -13.84 -12.66 -6.42
C GLU A 101 -13.20 -13.06 -5.09
N ARG A 102 -12.16 -12.35 -4.67
CA ARG A 102 -11.50 -12.59 -3.41
C ARG A 102 -12.45 -12.43 -2.23
N ASN A 103 -13.16 -11.31 -2.15
CA ASN A 103 -14.01 -10.97 -1.01
C ASN A 103 -15.25 -11.85 -0.89
N SER A 104 -15.73 -12.44 -1.99
CA SER A 104 -16.80 -13.44 -1.95
C SER A 104 -16.35 -14.77 -1.34
N THR A 105 -15.05 -15.04 -1.33
CA THR A 105 -14.48 -16.34 -0.94
C THR A 105 -13.88 -16.32 0.47
N ILE A 106 -13.32 -15.20 0.92
CA ILE A 106 -12.53 -15.11 2.15
C ILE A 106 -13.09 -14.11 3.16
N LYS A 107 -12.76 -14.36 4.45
CA LYS A 107 -13.05 -13.43 5.54
C LYS A 107 -11.85 -12.59 5.95
N THR A 108 -10.65 -13.10 5.78
CA THR A 108 -9.42 -12.44 6.22
C THR A 108 -8.37 -12.46 5.12
N ASN A 109 -7.94 -11.27 4.71
CA ASN A 109 -6.79 -11.09 3.84
C ASN A 109 -5.62 -10.49 4.63
N VAL A 110 -4.44 -11.04 4.43
CA VAL A 110 -3.19 -10.54 5.00
C VAL A 110 -2.33 -10.03 3.86
N THR A 111 -1.87 -8.80 3.95
CA THR A 111 -1.11 -8.14 2.89
C THR A 111 0.26 -7.69 3.38
N GLY A 112 1.22 -7.55 2.46
CA GLY A 112 2.51 -6.93 2.69
C GLY A 112 2.52 -5.40 2.58
N VAL A 113 1.36 -4.78 2.37
CA VAL A 113 1.24 -3.31 2.30
C VAL A 113 1.72 -2.68 3.62
N GLY A 114 2.50 -1.61 3.52
CA GLY A 114 3.12 -0.95 4.68
C GLY A 114 4.47 -1.57 5.08
N GLY A 115 4.95 -2.60 4.37
CA GLY A 115 6.25 -3.22 4.64
C GLY A 115 7.44 -2.27 4.45
N GLU A 116 7.31 -1.26 3.61
CA GLU A 116 8.27 -0.18 3.42
C GLU A 116 8.56 0.58 4.72
N ASN A 117 7.59 0.76 5.59
CA ASN A 117 7.75 1.42 6.88
C ASN A 117 8.68 0.62 7.81
N TRP A 118 8.59 -0.72 7.78
CA TRP A 118 9.47 -1.60 8.57
C TRP A 118 10.93 -1.60 8.08
N ARG A 119 11.14 -1.25 6.81
CA ARG A 119 12.48 -1.18 6.21
C ARG A 119 13.12 0.20 6.36
N GLY A 120 12.42 1.15 6.95
CA GLY A 120 12.91 2.52 7.09
C GLY A 120 13.20 3.21 5.76
N TYR A 121 12.35 2.97 4.76
CA TYR A 121 12.55 3.51 3.41
C TYR A 121 12.70 5.04 3.41
N ALA A 122 11.89 5.73 4.20
CA ALA A 122 11.95 7.17 4.32
C ALA A 122 13.16 7.70 5.11
N TRP A 123 13.87 6.84 5.88
CA TRP A 123 15.04 7.25 6.64
C TRP A 123 16.22 7.69 5.77
N GLN A 124 16.25 7.29 4.50
CA GLN A 124 17.32 7.63 3.55
C GLN A 124 17.47 9.14 3.35
N ILE A 125 16.43 9.94 3.62
CA ILE A 125 16.50 11.40 3.57
C ILE A 125 17.47 11.98 4.62
N GLU A 126 17.67 11.31 5.75
CA GLU A 126 18.56 11.74 6.82
C GLU A 126 20.03 11.37 6.58
N LYS A 127 20.34 10.63 5.51
CA LYS A 127 21.68 10.20 5.12
C LYS A 127 22.57 9.84 6.34
N GLY A 128 23.71 10.37 6.53
CA GLY A 128 24.65 10.00 7.61
C GLY A 128 24.13 10.16 9.06
N ASN A 129 22.95 10.73 9.30
CA ASN A 129 22.38 11.01 10.62
C ASN A 129 21.20 10.11 11.01
N ILE A 130 20.98 9.00 10.31
CA ILE A 130 19.86 8.09 10.55
C ILE A 130 19.84 7.63 12.02
N GLY A 131 18.80 8.00 12.76
CA GLY A 131 18.59 7.62 14.16
C GLY A 131 19.60 8.18 15.17
N ARG A 132 20.52 9.06 14.75
CA ARG A 132 21.61 9.59 15.58
C ARG A 132 21.33 10.95 16.17
N THR A 133 20.26 11.59 15.78
CA THR A 133 19.87 12.94 16.21
C THR A 133 18.34 13.02 16.32
N SER A 134 17.87 13.93 17.17
CA SER A 134 16.46 14.32 17.19
C SER A 134 16.13 15.44 16.21
N LYS A 135 17.13 16.05 15.57
CA LYS A 135 16.93 17.11 14.58
C LYS A 135 16.52 16.49 13.25
N LEU A 136 15.29 16.75 12.82
CA LEU A 136 14.74 16.32 11.55
C LEU A 136 14.94 17.39 10.48
N ASN A 137 15.32 16.97 9.28
CA ASN A 137 15.39 17.83 8.09
C ASN A 137 14.02 17.87 7.39
N TYR A 138 13.17 18.82 7.80
CA TYR A 138 11.80 18.98 7.27
C TYR A 138 11.78 19.28 5.76
N GLU A 139 12.74 20.10 5.28
CA GLU A 139 12.82 20.41 3.84
C GLU A 139 13.17 19.17 3.02
N ALA A 140 14.11 18.35 3.47
CA ALA A 140 14.44 17.11 2.77
C ALA A 140 13.27 16.12 2.76
N LEU A 141 12.48 16.05 3.84
CA LEU A 141 11.26 15.24 3.89
C LEU A 141 10.22 15.76 2.91
N LEU A 142 10.02 17.08 2.86
CA LEU A 142 9.12 17.73 1.92
C LEU A 142 9.55 17.49 0.47
N ASP A 143 10.84 17.68 0.16
CA ASP A 143 11.38 17.43 -1.18
C ASP A 143 11.23 15.97 -1.62
N ASN A 144 11.36 15.02 -0.71
CA ASN A 144 11.13 13.62 -1.00
C ASN A 144 9.66 13.34 -1.38
N LEU A 145 8.70 14.01 -0.73
CA LEU A 145 7.28 13.91 -1.09
C LEU A 145 6.98 14.49 -2.48
N PHE A 146 7.68 15.55 -2.87
CA PHE A 146 7.56 16.18 -4.18
C PHE A 146 8.49 15.59 -5.25
N SER A 147 9.37 14.66 -4.92
CA SER A 147 10.29 14.01 -5.88
C SER A 147 9.59 13.07 -6.87
N GLN A 148 8.40 12.63 -6.55
CA GLN A 148 7.51 12.03 -7.54
C GLN A 148 7.08 13.14 -8.51
N PRO A 149 7.15 12.91 -9.82
CA PRO A 149 6.76 13.94 -10.77
C PRO A 149 5.28 14.29 -10.57
N PHE A 150 5.05 15.26 -9.73
CA PHE A 150 3.81 15.99 -9.76
C PHE A 150 3.83 16.71 -11.11
N PRO A 151 2.88 16.53 -11.99
CA PRO A 151 2.88 17.29 -13.23
C PRO A 151 2.65 18.75 -12.86
N LEU A 152 3.77 19.45 -12.59
CA LEU A 152 3.79 20.90 -12.34
C LEU A 152 3.07 21.66 -13.46
N GLU A 153 2.99 21.05 -14.65
CA GLU A 153 2.26 21.51 -15.82
C GLU A 153 0.75 21.57 -15.61
N VAL A 154 0.21 20.79 -14.67
CA VAL A 154 -1.23 20.76 -14.34
C VAL A 154 -1.57 21.71 -13.20
N MET A 155 -0.59 22.13 -12.41
CA MET A 155 -0.79 23.06 -11.31
C MET A 155 -0.31 24.47 -11.67
N ARG A 156 -1.13 25.46 -11.41
CA ARG A 156 -0.69 26.85 -11.45
C ARG A 156 0.47 27.04 -10.47
N PHE A 157 1.49 27.78 -10.89
CA PHE A 157 2.73 27.97 -10.11
C PHE A 157 2.48 28.57 -8.71
N ASP A 158 1.55 29.52 -8.60
CA ASP A 158 1.11 30.11 -7.33
C ASP A 158 0.52 29.02 -6.39
N ARG A 159 -0.34 28.15 -6.92
CA ARG A 159 -0.98 27.08 -6.15
C ARG A 159 0.01 26.01 -5.67
N SER A 160 1.00 25.68 -6.48
CA SER A 160 2.02 24.73 -6.07
C SER A 160 2.85 25.22 -4.87
N ARG A 161 3.09 26.53 -4.78
CA ARG A 161 3.79 27.14 -3.65
C ARG A 161 2.94 27.11 -2.36
N GLU A 162 1.66 27.39 -2.47
CA GLU A 162 0.72 27.30 -1.33
C GLU A 162 0.66 25.88 -0.80
N VAL A 163 0.45 24.88 -1.70
CA VAL A 163 0.40 23.46 -1.32
C VAL A 163 1.70 23.01 -0.66
N ARG A 164 2.85 23.46 -1.17
CA ARG A 164 4.14 23.16 -0.56
C ARG A 164 4.23 23.72 0.87
N HIS A 165 3.76 24.93 1.09
CA HIS A 165 3.74 25.56 2.41
C HIS A 165 2.79 24.83 3.38
N GLU A 166 1.57 24.53 2.94
CA GLU A 166 0.61 23.76 3.73
C GLU A 166 1.15 22.37 4.13
N LEU A 167 1.86 21.70 3.22
CA LEU A 167 2.49 20.41 3.51
C LEU A 167 3.66 20.53 4.47
N TYR A 168 4.47 21.58 4.35
CA TYR A 168 5.53 21.85 5.32
C TYR A 168 4.96 22.03 6.72
N ASP A 169 3.93 22.85 6.86
CA ASP A 169 3.25 23.08 8.13
C ASP A 169 2.66 21.79 8.72
N PHE A 170 2.05 20.98 7.87
CA PHE A 170 1.53 19.68 8.29
C PHE A 170 2.64 18.73 8.80
N ILE A 171 3.74 18.61 8.05
CA ILE A 171 4.89 17.79 8.46
C ILE A 171 5.43 18.31 9.80
N PHE A 172 5.61 19.62 9.92
CA PHE A 172 6.11 20.24 11.14
C PHE A 172 5.18 20.00 12.33
N GLN A 173 3.87 20.17 12.16
CA GLN A 173 2.89 19.92 13.22
C GLN A 173 2.86 18.46 13.69
N VAL A 174 3.07 17.53 12.78
CA VAL A 174 3.10 16.09 13.12
C VAL A 174 4.40 15.74 13.83
N CYS A 175 5.53 16.11 13.25
CA CYS A 175 6.85 15.68 13.72
C CYS A 175 7.30 16.41 14.98
N SER A 176 7.00 17.71 15.11
CA SER A 176 7.43 18.52 16.27
C SER A 176 6.88 18.02 17.61
N LYS A 177 5.77 17.29 17.61
CA LYS A 177 5.23 16.64 18.80
C LYS A 177 6.13 15.53 19.36
N TYR A 178 7.11 15.10 18.57
CA TYR A 178 8.06 14.03 18.89
C TYR A 178 9.50 14.49 18.74
N SER A 179 9.74 15.81 18.87
CA SER A 179 11.05 16.44 18.64
C SER A 179 12.16 15.95 19.57
N GLU A 180 11.84 15.35 20.70
CA GLU A 180 12.78 14.72 21.62
C GLU A 180 13.20 13.29 21.19
N LEU A 181 12.46 12.68 20.27
CA LEU A 181 12.75 11.33 19.78
C LEU A 181 13.72 11.37 18.59
N PRO A 182 14.42 10.26 18.31
CA PRO A 182 15.27 10.16 17.12
C PRO A 182 14.52 10.53 15.84
N ASN A 183 15.22 11.18 14.90
CA ASN A 183 14.67 11.63 13.62
C ASN A 183 13.95 10.51 12.85
N THR A 184 14.43 9.26 12.92
CA THR A 184 13.77 8.09 12.32
C THR A 184 12.38 7.85 12.91
N VAL A 185 12.22 8.00 14.22
CA VAL A 185 10.91 7.83 14.87
C VAL A 185 9.94 8.93 14.48
N GLN A 186 10.42 10.17 14.32
CA GLN A 186 9.62 11.29 13.84
C GLN A 186 9.13 11.03 12.40
N ILE A 187 10.01 10.53 11.52
CA ILE A 187 9.66 10.13 10.15
C ILE A 187 8.62 9.00 10.15
N ASP A 188 8.84 7.95 10.93
CA ASP A 188 7.90 6.82 11.02
C ASP A 188 6.51 7.26 11.48
N ARG A 189 6.43 8.19 12.43
CA ARG A 189 5.16 8.76 12.87
C ARG A 189 4.45 9.52 11.77
N PHE A 190 5.19 10.32 11.01
CA PHE A 190 4.65 11.04 9.86
C PHE A 190 4.15 10.05 8.79
N GLU A 191 4.95 9.05 8.42
CA GLU A 191 4.60 8.05 7.41
C GLU A 191 3.34 7.26 7.82
N ILE A 192 3.24 6.82 9.08
CA ILE A 192 2.05 6.13 9.59
C ILE A 192 0.80 7.02 9.49
N ILE A 193 0.90 8.30 9.82
CA ILE A 193 -0.25 9.22 9.72
C ILE A 193 -0.63 9.47 8.27
N ARG A 194 0.35 9.68 7.40
CA ARG A 194 0.13 9.83 5.96
C ARG A 194 -0.53 8.60 5.36
N ASP A 195 0.02 7.42 5.64
CA ASP A 195 -0.44 6.16 5.08
C ASP A 195 -1.78 5.72 5.67
N SER A 196 -2.08 6.04 6.94
CA SER A 196 -3.39 5.76 7.52
C SER A 196 -4.50 6.57 6.83
N GLY A 197 -4.21 7.78 6.37
CA GLY A 197 -5.12 8.56 5.54
C GLY A 197 -5.31 7.96 4.13
N HIS A 198 -4.25 7.51 3.50
CA HIS A 198 -4.25 6.94 2.15
C HIS A 198 -4.68 5.46 2.14
N GLY A 199 -4.04 4.65 2.97
CA GLY A 199 -4.33 3.23 3.09
C GLY A 199 -5.69 2.97 3.71
N GLY A 200 -6.17 3.84 4.61
CA GLY A 200 -7.52 3.77 5.16
C GLY A 200 -8.61 3.94 4.11
N ALA A 201 -8.43 4.83 3.14
CA ALA A 201 -9.34 4.98 2.02
C ALA A 201 -9.34 3.72 1.12
N TYR A 202 -8.16 3.17 0.82
CA TYR A 202 -8.02 1.92 0.07
C TYR A 202 -8.67 0.74 0.79
N LEU A 203 -8.37 0.54 2.07
CA LEU A 203 -8.95 -0.54 2.87
C LEU A 203 -10.46 -0.38 3.03
N SER A 204 -10.96 0.85 3.20
CA SER A 204 -12.40 1.14 3.25
C SER A 204 -13.08 0.79 1.94
N ALA A 205 -12.48 1.12 0.80
CA ALA A 205 -12.99 0.78 -0.51
C ALA A 205 -13.05 -0.75 -0.72
N VAL A 206 -11.97 -1.46 -0.40
CA VAL A 206 -11.91 -2.93 -0.50
C VAL A 206 -12.93 -3.61 0.39
N THR A 207 -13.16 -3.09 1.61
CA THR A 207 -14.13 -3.67 2.55
C THR A 207 -15.59 -3.33 2.21
N ARG A 208 -15.87 -2.18 1.58
CA ARG A 208 -17.22 -1.84 1.10
C ARG A 208 -17.69 -2.80 0.00
N LEU A 209 -16.79 -3.21 -0.89
CA LEU A 209 -17.08 -4.20 -1.94
C LEU A 209 -17.44 -5.59 -1.40
N SER A 210 -17.09 -5.90 -0.16
CA SER A 210 -17.43 -7.19 0.46
C SER A 210 -18.82 -7.24 1.10
N ARG A 211 -19.55 -6.12 1.12
CA ARG A 211 -20.87 -6.01 1.76
C ARG A 211 -22.03 -5.77 0.78
N SER A 212 -21.71 -5.63 -0.50
CA SER A 212 -22.70 -5.55 -1.59
C SER A 212 -22.93 -6.95 -2.19
#